data_c41187dd7e63f5cbd66f8a315cb47a0d
#
_entry.id   c41187dd7e63f5cbd66f8a315cb47a0d
#
_cell.length_a   1.000
_cell.length_b   1.000
_cell.length_c   1.000
_cell.angle_alpha   90.00
_cell.angle_beta   90.00
_cell.angle_gamma   90.00
#
_symmetry.space_group_name_H-M   'P 1'
#
loop_
_entity.id
_entity.type
_entity.pdbx_description
1 polymer ?
#
loop_
_entity_poly.entity_id
_entity_poly.type
_entity_poly.pdbx_seq_one_letter_code
_entity_poly.pdbx_strand_id
1 'polypeptide(L)'
;MGTSAVVIGSGPNGLAAAIELARAGYRVVVHEAASQIGGGMRSAELTLPGFLHDVCSSVHPLAAASPCFEQYPLARHGLTWIHPDAPLAHPFEDGSAVVLERSLDATCAQLGADGEAWRRLFEPLAANWSRLRMDVLAPPHFQRSPLLMARFGLNAIRPARALAESLFPGPRARALFAGLAAHSSLPLETRPSAAFGLVLGTLAHTVGWPIARGGSERIADALAGYLGELGGEIRAGSPVAELPATPIVMCDIGPRGLLALAGGRFPKGFRRALERYRYGPGAFKMDWALAGPIPWKAPACRRAATVHLGGTLEEIAAWESGHTGRPFVLLVQASLFDPSRAPAGRHTAWAYCHISNGSTADLAEPIEAQIERFAPGFRALILARHVLDPAGLERYNPNLVGGDINGGAADLGQLFLRPTRHLYRTPLEGVYFCSASTPPGGGVHGMCGYHAARLARD
;
A
#
# COMPACT_ATOMS: atom_id res chain seq x y z
N MET A 1 33.71 5.23 19.49
CA MET A 1 33.14 4.37 18.42
C MET A 1 31.62 4.47 18.49
N GLY A 2 30.93 4.83 17.40
CA GLY A 2 29.47 4.95 17.41
C GLY A 2 28.79 3.63 17.76
N THR A 3 27.66 3.70 18.46
CA THR A 3 26.83 2.52 18.78
C THR A 3 26.37 1.85 17.49
N SER A 4 26.44 0.53 17.40
CA SER A 4 26.04 -0.23 16.20
C SER A 4 24.57 -0.62 16.27
N ALA A 5 23.93 -0.65 15.09
CA ALA A 5 22.57 -1.11 14.92
C ALA A 5 22.45 -2.04 13.70
N VAL A 6 21.60 -3.03 13.82
CA VAL A 6 21.26 -3.95 12.71
C VAL A 6 19.80 -3.81 12.37
N VAL A 7 19.49 -3.76 11.08
CA VAL A 7 18.12 -3.78 10.54
C VAL A 7 17.94 -5.08 9.76
N ILE A 8 16.86 -5.81 10.05
CA ILE A 8 16.49 -7.05 9.38
C ILE A 8 15.32 -6.76 8.45
N GLY A 9 15.59 -6.82 7.13
CA GLY A 9 14.66 -6.45 6.06
C GLY A 9 14.92 -5.05 5.51
N SER A 10 14.87 -4.93 4.17
CA SER A 10 15.09 -3.69 3.42
C SER A 10 13.80 -3.19 2.75
N GLY A 11 12.65 -3.49 3.34
CA GLY A 11 11.38 -2.88 2.94
C GLY A 11 11.35 -1.37 3.24
N PRO A 12 10.28 -0.66 2.88
CA PRO A 12 10.18 0.79 3.08
C PRO A 12 10.40 1.20 4.54
N ASN A 13 9.94 0.37 5.46
CA ASN A 13 10.05 0.65 6.89
C ASN A 13 11.47 0.32 7.42
N GLY A 14 12.07 -0.78 6.98
CA GLY A 14 13.45 -1.14 7.34
C GLY A 14 14.44 -0.09 6.87
N LEU A 15 14.33 0.37 5.61
CA LEU A 15 15.17 1.44 5.07
C LEU A 15 14.96 2.77 5.82
N ALA A 16 13.71 3.12 6.14
CA ALA A 16 13.43 4.32 6.93
C ALA A 16 14.02 4.24 8.35
N ALA A 17 13.91 3.07 9.00
CA ALA A 17 14.53 2.85 10.31
C ALA A 17 16.05 2.96 10.25
N ALA A 18 16.68 2.38 9.24
CA ALA A 18 18.10 2.44 9.00
C ALA A 18 18.60 3.89 8.82
N ILE A 19 17.88 4.67 7.98
CA ILE A 19 18.20 6.08 7.74
C ILE A 19 18.08 6.90 9.04
N GLU A 20 17.00 6.72 9.82
CA GLU A 20 16.83 7.47 11.07
C GLU A 20 17.91 7.16 12.10
N LEU A 21 18.35 5.91 12.20
CA LEU A 21 19.46 5.52 13.07
C LEU A 21 20.80 6.07 12.55
N ALA A 22 21.05 6.00 11.24
CA ALA A 22 22.29 6.56 10.65
C ALA A 22 22.36 8.08 10.81
N ARG A 23 21.23 8.81 10.63
CA ARG A 23 21.11 10.26 10.92
C ARG A 23 21.41 10.60 12.39
N ALA A 24 21.18 9.66 13.30
CA ALA A 24 21.49 9.81 14.72
C ALA A 24 22.92 9.40 15.09
N GLY A 25 23.76 9.06 14.09
CA GLY A 25 25.16 8.72 14.30
C GLY A 25 25.44 7.24 14.64
N TYR A 26 24.45 6.37 14.48
CA TYR A 26 24.67 4.93 14.62
C TYR A 26 25.35 4.36 13.37
N ARG A 27 26.21 3.37 13.56
CA ARG A 27 26.74 2.54 12.47
C ARG A 27 25.69 1.47 12.14
N VAL A 28 25.07 1.57 10.98
CA VAL A 28 23.92 0.74 10.59
C VAL A 28 24.30 -0.27 9.52
N VAL A 29 23.89 -1.53 9.72
CA VAL A 29 23.93 -2.59 8.70
C VAL A 29 22.52 -3.13 8.51
N VAL A 30 22.05 -3.12 7.26
CA VAL A 30 20.76 -3.71 6.85
C VAL A 30 21.02 -5.08 6.24
N HIS A 31 20.35 -6.11 6.74
CA HIS A 31 20.35 -7.44 6.14
C HIS A 31 19.05 -7.67 5.38
N GLU A 32 19.14 -7.99 4.10
CA GLU A 32 18.01 -8.38 3.24
C GLU A 32 18.18 -9.84 2.80
N ALA A 33 17.16 -10.65 3.03
CA ALA A 33 17.20 -12.07 2.68
C ALA A 33 17.20 -12.31 1.16
N ALA A 34 16.48 -11.48 0.40
CA ALA A 34 16.44 -11.56 -1.05
C ALA A 34 17.69 -10.93 -1.69
N SER A 35 17.97 -11.31 -2.94
CA SER A 35 19.03 -10.71 -3.75
C SER A 35 18.75 -9.26 -4.17
N GLN A 36 17.48 -8.82 -4.14
CA GLN A 36 17.04 -7.47 -4.45
C GLN A 36 16.41 -6.83 -3.20
N ILE A 37 16.80 -5.59 -2.92
CA ILE A 37 16.24 -4.78 -1.83
C ILE A 37 14.81 -4.30 -2.15
N GLY A 38 14.13 -3.71 -1.16
CA GLY A 38 12.90 -2.94 -1.37
C GLY A 38 11.61 -3.63 -0.91
N GLY A 39 11.62 -4.92 -0.59
CA GLY A 39 10.41 -5.61 -0.12
C GLY A 39 9.25 -5.47 -1.12
N GLY A 40 8.14 -4.83 -0.73
CA GLY A 40 6.98 -4.57 -1.60
C GLY A 40 7.20 -3.51 -2.69
N MET A 41 8.35 -2.84 -2.73
CA MET A 41 8.70 -1.83 -3.76
C MET A 41 9.51 -2.40 -4.93
N ARG A 42 9.72 -3.71 -5.03
CA ARG A 42 10.53 -4.30 -6.10
C ARG A 42 9.81 -4.23 -7.44
N SER A 43 10.61 -4.07 -8.51
CA SER A 43 10.14 -4.20 -9.89
C SER A 43 10.95 -5.29 -10.61
N ALA A 44 10.35 -5.95 -11.60
CA ALA A 44 10.99 -7.04 -12.35
C ALA A 44 10.35 -7.24 -13.73
N GLU A 45 11.08 -7.85 -14.65
CA GLU A 45 10.57 -8.35 -15.92
C GLU A 45 9.84 -9.68 -15.68
N LEU A 46 8.56 -9.61 -15.29
CA LEU A 46 7.77 -10.78 -14.90
C LEU A 46 7.15 -11.56 -16.07
N THR A 47 7.05 -10.92 -17.23
CA THR A 47 6.36 -11.50 -18.41
C THR A 47 7.33 -11.76 -19.56
N LEU A 48 7.72 -10.74 -20.28
CA LEU A 48 8.63 -10.79 -21.42
C LEU A 48 9.81 -9.83 -21.20
N PRO A 49 10.98 -10.07 -21.84
CA PRO A 49 12.10 -9.14 -21.79
C PRO A 49 11.69 -7.72 -22.22
N GLY A 50 12.13 -6.72 -21.48
CA GLY A 50 11.82 -5.31 -21.72
C GLY A 50 10.45 -4.86 -21.16
N PHE A 51 9.66 -5.73 -20.54
CA PHE A 51 8.39 -5.38 -19.86
C PHE A 51 8.61 -5.34 -18.35
N LEU A 52 8.78 -4.15 -17.79
CA LEU A 52 9.04 -3.93 -16.38
C LEU A 52 7.74 -3.78 -15.59
N HIS A 53 7.50 -4.71 -14.66
CA HIS A 53 6.33 -4.74 -13.78
C HIS A 53 6.73 -4.43 -12.33
N ASP A 54 5.82 -3.78 -11.60
CA ASP A 54 5.94 -3.65 -10.15
C ASP A 54 5.42 -4.92 -9.49
N VAL A 55 6.25 -5.59 -8.69
CA VAL A 55 5.89 -6.92 -8.15
C VAL A 55 4.75 -6.82 -7.13
N CYS A 56 4.72 -5.78 -6.28
CA CYS A 56 3.64 -5.55 -5.32
C CYS A 56 3.01 -4.18 -5.50
N SER A 57 3.57 -3.13 -4.88
CA SER A 57 3.02 -1.76 -4.96
C SER A 57 3.44 -1.06 -6.25
N SER A 58 2.54 -0.33 -6.88
CA SER A 58 2.81 0.39 -8.14
C SER A 58 2.47 1.89 -8.08
N VAL A 59 1.49 2.27 -7.27
CA VAL A 59 1.03 3.65 -7.13
C VAL A 59 1.23 4.10 -5.68
N HIS A 60 1.79 5.29 -5.47
CA HIS A 60 2.43 5.65 -4.21
C HIS A 60 1.92 6.95 -3.56
N PRO A 61 0.61 7.13 -3.32
CA PRO A 61 0.11 8.34 -2.66
C PRO A 61 0.64 8.50 -1.23
N LEU A 62 0.77 7.39 -0.48
CA LEU A 62 1.30 7.41 0.88
C LEU A 62 2.80 7.74 0.92
N ALA A 63 3.58 7.29 -0.07
CA ALA A 63 5.00 7.62 -0.16
C ALA A 63 5.21 9.11 -0.48
N ALA A 64 4.45 9.64 -1.45
CA ALA A 64 4.49 11.06 -1.81
C ALA A 64 4.02 12.00 -0.67
N ALA A 65 3.15 11.49 0.24
CA ALA A 65 2.65 12.23 1.39
C ALA A 65 3.40 11.92 2.70
N SER A 66 4.39 11.04 2.66
CA SER A 66 5.07 10.56 3.88
C SER A 66 5.86 11.65 4.58
N PRO A 67 5.55 11.97 5.86
CA PRO A 67 6.36 12.90 6.64
C PRO A 67 7.83 12.48 6.80
N CYS A 68 8.10 11.20 6.72
CA CYS A 68 9.44 10.64 6.80
C CYS A 68 10.19 10.84 5.48
N PHE A 69 9.60 10.44 4.34
CA PHE A 69 10.25 10.55 3.03
C PHE A 69 10.43 12.00 2.57
N GLU A 70 9.54 12.90 2.97
CA GLU A 70 9.66 14.34 2.69
C GLU A 70 10.94 14.97 3.29
N GLN A 71 11.46 14.40 4.39
CA GLN A 71 12.69 14.86 5.05
C GLN A 71 13.97 14.31 4.38
N TYR A 72 13.84 13.36 3.47
CA TYR A 72 14.97 12.71 2.83
C TYR A 72 15.21 13.29 1.43
N PRO A 73 16.46 13.46 1.01
CA PRO A 73 16.80 14.05 -0.29
C PRO A 73 16.63 13.04 -1.44
N LEU A 74 15.51 12.32 -1.51
CA LEU A 74 15.31 11.18 -2.41
C LEU A 74 15.42 11.56 -3.89
N ALA A 75 15.06 12.80 -4.24
CA ALA A 75 15.24 13.31 -5.63
C ALA A 75 16.72 13.38 -6.03
N ARG A 76 17.64 13.70 -5.10
CA ARG A 76 19.09 13.68 -5.34
C ARG A 76 19.60 12.26 -5.59
N HIS A 77 18.90 11.26 -5.09
CA HIS A 77 19.19 9.84 -5.29
C HIS A 77 18.35 9.21 -6.40
N GLY A 78 17.82 10.02 -7.33
CA GLY A 78 17.20 9.58 -8.57
C GLY A 78 15.69 9.29 -8.52
N LEU A 79 15.02 9.48 -7.39
CA LEU A 79 13.57 9.32 -7.34
C LEU A 79 12.88 10.46 -8.09
N THR A 80 12.10 10.10 -9.09
CA THR A 80 11.26 11.04 -9.84
C THR A 80 9.81 10.53 -9.83
N TRP A 81 8.89 11.39 -9.42
CA TRP A 81 7.47 11.09 -9.46
C TRP A 81 6.87 11.47 -10.80
N ILE A 82 6.07 10.58 -11.37
CA ILE A 82 5.18 10.86 -12.50
C ILE A 82 3.76 10.97 -11.94
N HIS A 83 3.10 12.09 -12.21
CA HIS A 83 1.71 12.30 -11.87
C HIS A 83 0.86 12.05 -13.11
N PRO A 84 0.04 10.98 -13.15
CA PRO A 84 -1.00 10.82 -14.17
C PRO A 84 -1.95 12.03 -14.20
N ASP A 85 -2.65 12.24 -15.32
CA ASP A 85 -3.58 13.36 -15.47
C ASP A 85 -4.67 13.33 -14.40
N ALA A 86 -5.04 12.13 -13.93
CA ALA A 86 -5.95 11.93 -12.82
C ALA A 86 -5.45 10.80 -11.89
N PRO A 87 -5.68 10.89 -10.57
CA PRO A 87 -5.37 9.83 -9.61
C PRO A 87 -6.01 8.49 -9.91
N LEU A 88 -7.31 8.49 -10.25
CA LEU A 88 -8.12 7.28 -10.35
C LEU A 88 -9.27 7.47 -11.32
N ALA A 89 -9.60 6.41 -12.08
CA ALA A 89 -10.85 6.31 -12.82
C ALA A 89 -11.69 5.11 -12.36
N HIS A 90 -13.00 5.26 -12.35
CA HIS A 90 -13.98 4.22 -12.04
C HIS A 90 -14.98 4.11 -13.16
N PRO A 91 -14.85 3.14 -14.10
CA PRO A 91 -15.76 2.96 -15.22
C PRO A 91 -17.05 2.25 -14.81
N PHE A 92 -18.12 2.51 -15.60
CA PHE A 92 -19.42 1.85 -15.52
C PHE A 92 -19.73 1.09 -16.82
N GLU A 93 -20.70 0.18 -16.77
CA GLU A 93 -21.07 -0.65 -17.92
C GLU A 93 -21.64 0.15 -19.10
N ASP A 94 -22.25 1.29 -18.82
CA ASP A 94 -22.79 2.21 -19.84
C ASP A 94 -21.73 2.92 -20.69
N GLY A 95 -20.44 2.63 -20.46
CA GLY A 95 -19.33 3.27 -21.14
C GLY A 95 -18.94 4.63 -20.57
N SER A 96 -19.57 5.05 -19.49
CA SER A 96 -19.15 6.24 -18.73
C SER A 96 -18.11 5.88 -17.66
N ALA A 97 -17.49 6.90 -17.07
CA ALA A 97 -16.64 6.77 -15.90
C ALA A 97 -16.79 7.98 -14.98
N VAL A 98 -16.50 7.79 -13.68
CA VAL A 98 -16.16 8.88 -12.78
C VAL A 98 -14.64 8.92 -12.64
N VAL A 99 -14.07 10.09 -12.82
CA VAL A 99 -12.64 10.32 -12.62
C VAL A 99 -12.44 11.08 -11.31
N LEU A 100 -11.67 10.49 -10.41
CA LEU A 100 -11.22 11.19 -9.23
C LEU A 100 -10.09 12.13 -9.66
N GLU A 101 -10.40 13.40 -9.75
CA GLU A 101 -9.45 14.44 -10.16
C GLU A 101 -8.62 14.92 -8.97
N ARG A 102 -7.43 15.43 -9.24
CA ARG A 102 -6.67 16.15 -8.21
C ARG A 102 -7.41 17.42 -7.76
N SER A 103 -8.05 18.12 -8.70
CA SER A 103 -8.98 19.20 -8.40
C SER A 103 -10.26 18.67 -7.76
N LEU A 104 -10.55 19.15 -6.53
CA LEU A 104 -11.79 18.81 -5.83
C LEU A 104 -13.02 19.31 -6.62
N ASP A 105 -12.93 20.52 -7.19
CA ASP A 105 -14.01 21.12 -7.99
C ASP A 105 -14.32 20.26 -9.23
N ALA A 106 -13.30 19.75 -9.92
CA ALA A 106 -13.48 18.92 -11.09
C ALA A 106 -14.12 17.57 -10.74
N THR A 107 -13.78 16.97 -9.60
CA THR A 107 -14.46 15.76 -9.10
C THR A 107 -15.91 16.05 -8.75
N CYS A 108 -16.17 17.12 -8.00
CA CYS A 108 -17.52 17.52 -7.60
C CYS A 108 -18.43 17.76 -8.82
N ALA A 109 -17.93 18.43 -9.86
CA ALA A 109 -18.66 18.68 -11.09
C ALA A 109 -19.11 17.36 -11.79
N GLN A 110 -18.27 16.34 -11.80
CA GLN A 110 -18.59 15.02 -12.38
C GLN A 110 -19.63 14.24 -11.56
N LEU A 111 -19.69 14.47 -10.25
CA LEU A 111 -20.60 13.82 -9.32
C LEU A 111 -22.00 14.45 -9.30
N GLY A 112 -22.18 15.59 -9.94
CA GLY A 112 -23.50 16.27 -10.06
C GLY A 112 -24.11 16.57 -8.68
N ALA A 113 -25.29 16.01 -8.41
CA ALA A 113 -26.01 16.23 -7.14
C ALA A 113 -25.22 15.79 -5.89
N ASP A 114 -24.29 14.84 -6.01
CA ASP A 114 -23.44 14.36 -4.91
C ASP A 114 -22.20 15.22 -4.73
N GLY A 115 -21.89 16.14 -5.65
CA GLY A 115 -20.65 16.93 -5.63
C GLY A 115 -20.51 17.77 -4.37
N GLU A 116 -21.58 18.37 -3.88
CA GLU A 116 -21.55 19.15 -2.65
C GLU A 116 -21.33 18.28 -1.40
N ALA A 117 -21.89 17.07 -1.35
CA ALA A 117 -21.64 16.12 -0.27
C ALA A 117 -20.19 15.63 -0.29
N TRP A 118 -19.63 15.40 -1.48
CA TRP A 118 -18.22 15.05 -1.68
C TRP A 118 -17.31 16.18 -1.20
N ARG A 119 -17.61 17.43 -1.57
CA ARG A 119 -16.89 18.62 -1.11
C ARG A 119 -16.86 18.73 0.41
N ARG A 120 -18.04 18.68 1.07
CA ARG A 120 -18.15 18.74 2.54
C ARG A 120 -17.34 17.65 3.24
N LEU A 121 -17.21 16.48 2.62
CA LEU A 121 -16.44 15.38 3.17
C LEU A 121 -14.93 15.61 3.04
N PHE A 122 -14.44 15.96 1.84
CA PHE A 122 -13.01 15.95 1.52
C PHE A 122 -12.30 17.30 1.65
N GLU A 123 -12.95 18.43 1.41
CA GLU A 123 -12.32 19.76 1.48
C GLU A 123 -11.66 20.04 2.83
N PRO A 124 -12.31 19.80 3.99
CA PRO A 124 -11.68 20.05 5.28
C PRO A 124 -10.50 19.12 5.56
N LEU A 125 -10.52 17.90 5.03
CA LEU A 125 -9.43 16.95 5.17
C LEU A 125 -8.25 17.33 4.26
N ALA A 126 -8.52 17.68 3.02
CA ALA A 126 -7.51 18.11 2.05
C ALA A 126 -6.82 19.43 2.49
N ALA A 127 -7.60 20.43 2.89
CA ALA A 127 -7.07 21.70 3.36
C ALA A 127 -6.19 21.59 4.62
N ASN A 128 -6.39 20.54 5.42
CA ASN A 128 -5.64 20.31 6.66
C ASN A 128 -4.75 19.06 6.61
N TRP A 129 -4.49 18.50 5.44
CA TRP A 129 -3.77 17.23 5.32
C TRP A 129 -2.38 17.28 5.94
N SER A 130 -1.65 18.37 5.78
CA SER A 130 -0.32 18.54 6.39
C SER A 130 -0.30 18.36 7.91
N ARG A 131 -1.40 18.68 8.60
CA ARG A 131 -1.58 18.49 10.04
C ARG A 131 -2.15 17.09 10.34
N LEU A 132 -3.17 16.68 9.59
CA LEU A 132 -3.87 15.40 9.79
C LEU A 132 -2.94 14.20 9.60
N ARG A 133 -2.06 14.24 8.60
CA ARG A 133 -1.11 13.14 8.32
C ARG A 133 -0.17 12.84 9.48
N MET A 134 0.13 13.85 10.31
CA MET A 134 1.01 13.69 11.47
C MET A 134 0.34 12.90 12.61
N ASP A 135 -0.98 12.82 12.61
CA ASP A 135 -1.77 12.05 13.56
C ASP A 135 -2.20 10.70 12.96
N VAL A 136 -2.61 10.68 11.68
CA VAL A 136 -3.08 9.46 10.99
C VAL A 136 -1.92 8.48 10.71
N LEU A 137 -0.73 9.00 10.36
CA LEU A 137 0.44 8.19 10.07
C LEU A 137 1.38 8.03 11.29
N ALA A 138 0.80 7.95 12.49
CA ALA A 138 1.52 7.80 13.74
C ALA A 138 0.92 6.68 14.60
N PRO A 139 1.67 6.16 15.60
CA PRO A 139 1.11 5.31 16.63
C PRO A 139 0.08 6.09 17.47
N PRO A 140 -0.77 5.41 18.25
CA PRO A 140 -1.66 6.09 19.20
C PRO A 140 -0.88 7.03 20.12
N HIS A 141 -1.27 8.29 20.14
CA HIS A 141 -0.65 9.37 20.94
C HIS A 141 -1.67 10.45 21.26
N PHE A 142 -1.31 11.43 22.09
CA PHE A 142 -2.12 12.63 22.28
C PHE A 142 -2.17 13.43 20.97
N GLN A 143 -3.38 13.65 20.48
CA GLN A 143 -3.61 14.26 19.17
C GLN A 143 -3.07 15.70 19.11
N ARG A 144 -2.33 16.03 18.06
CA ARG A 144 -1.82 17.39 17.80
C ARG A 144 -2.93 18.33 17.37
N SER A 145 -3.98 17.78 16.74
CA SER A 145 -5.14 18.51 16.24
C SER A 145 -6.44 17.82 16.63
N PRO A 146 -6.86 17.85 17.92
CA PRO A 146 -7.93 17.00 18.45
C PRO A 146 -9.29 17.24 17.76
N LEU A 147 -9.65 18.49 17.42
CA LEU A 147 -10.91 18.78 16.72
C LEU A 147 -10.90 18.25 15.27
N LEU A 148 -9.76 18.37 14.59
CA LEU A 148 -9.60 17.83 13.23
C LEU A 148 -9.66 16.30 13.25
N MET A 149 -8.99 15.68 14.21
CA MET A 149 -9.02 14.23 14.40
C MET A 149 -10.39 13.72 14.82
N ALA A 150 -11.13 14.44 15.66
CA ALA A 150 -12.51 14.11 15.99
C ALA A 150 -13.41 14.13 14.75
N ARG A 151 -13.29 15.18 13.92
CA ARG A 151 -14.04 15.30 12.65
C ARG A 151 -13.70 14.17 11.68
N PHE A 152 -12.42 13.84 11.53
CA PHE A 152 -11.96 12.69 10.73
C PHE A 152 -12.48 11.40 11.33
N GLY A 153 -12.28 11.17 12.63
CA GLY A 153 -12.58 9.92 13.34
C GLY A 153 -14.07 9.55 13.34
N LEU A 154 -14.98 10.55 13.44
CA LEU A 154 -16.42 10.33 13.38
C LEU A 154 -16.87 9.64 12.09
N ASN A 155 -16.22 9.94 10.97
CA ASN A 155 -16.47 9.28 9.70
C ASN A 155 -15.57 8.05 9.50
N ALA A 156 -14.30 8.13 9.88
CA ALA A 156 -13.31 7.10 9.66
C ALA A 156 -13.64 5.77 10.38
N ILE A 157 -14.24 5.85 11.58
CA ILE A 157 -14.60 4.65 12.35
C ILE A 157 -15.80 3.90 11.78
N ARG A 158 -16.54 4.50 10.85
CA ARG A 158 -17.75 3.90 10.27
C ARG A 158 -17.42 2.80 9.26
N PRO A 159 -18.37 1.87 9.01
CA PRO A 159 -18.37 1.06 7.81
C PRO A 159 -18.45 1.94 6.56
N ALA A 160 -17.65 1.64 5.54
CA ALA A 160 -17.62 2.44 4.31
C ALA A 160 -18.96 2.46 3.58
N ARG A 161 -19.65 1.30 3.52
CA ARG A 161 -20.98 1.18 2.93
C ARG A 161 -21.97 2.11 3.60
N ALA A 162 -22.08 2.05 4.92
CA ALA A 162 -23.01 2.89 5.69
C ALA A 162 -22.68 4.39 5.58
N LEU A 163 -21.39 4.75 5.48
CA LEU A 163 -20.99 6.13 5.25
C LEU A 163 -21.39 6.60 3.86
N ALA A 164 -21.10 5.81 2.80
CA ALA A 164 -21.42 6.15 1.42
C ALA A 164 -22.92 6.30 1.21
N GLU A 165 -23.74 5.36 1.71
CA GLU A 165 -25.20 5.39 1.60
C GLU A 165 -25.82 6.58 2.35
N SER A 166 -25.21 7.00 3.48
CA SER A 166 -25.72 8.15 4.25
C SER A 166 -25.38 9.50 3.64
N LEU A 167 -24.32 9.60 2.86
CA LEU A 167 -23.84 10.89 2.32
C LEU A 167 -24.21 11.10 0.86
N PHE A 168 -24.26 10.03 0.06
CA PHE A 168 -24.40 10.11 -1.40
C PHE A 168 -25.70 9.47 -1.86
N PRO A 169 -26.69 10.23 -2.33
CA PRO A 169 -27.88 9.70 -2.99
C PRO A 169 -27.55 8.91 -4.27
N GLY A 170 -26.58 9.38 -5.05
CA GLY A 170 -26.25 8.83 -6.36
C GLY A 170 -25.32 7.63 -6.34
N PRO A 171 -25.47 6.68 -7.28
CA PRO A 171 -24.67 5.46 -7.32
C PRO A 171 -23.21 5.72 -7.69
N ARG A 172 -22.92 6.79 -8.46
CA ARG A 172 -21.56 7.09 -8.95
C ARG A 172 -20.61 7.49 -7.81
N ALA A 173 -21.05 8.36 -6.90
CA ALA A 173 -20.27 8.76 -5.74
C ALA A 173 -20.09 7.60 -4.74
N ARG A 174 -21.15 6.78 -4.56
CA ARG A 174 -21.10 5.57 -3.74
C ARG A 174 -20.06 4.58 -4.25
N ALA A 175 -20.06 4.29 -5.55
CA ALA A 175 -19.14 3.36 -6.18
C ALA A 175 -17.68 3.87 -6.10
N LEU A 176 -17.45 5.15 -6.39
CA LEU A 176 -16.13 5.76 -6.26
C LEU A 176 -15.59 5.65 -4.84
N PHE A 177 -16.41 6.00 -3.83
CA PHE A 177 -16.00 5.90 -2.41
C PHE A 177 -15.79 4.45 -1.96
N ALA A 178 -16.65 3.52 -2.41
CA ALA A 178 -16.51 2.09 -2.13
C ALA A 178 -15.19 1.53 -2.66
N GLY A 179 -14.81 1.87 -3.90
CA GLY A 179 -13.54 1.47 -4.49
C GLY A 179 -12.33 2.00 -3.72
N LEU A 180 -12.39 3.24 -3.23
CA LEU A 180 -11.34 3.80 -2.36
C LEU A 180 -11.26 3.04 -1.02
N ALA A 181 -12.40 2.73 -0.41
CA ALA A 181 -12.47 2.07 0.88
C ALA A 181 -12.07 0.58 0.82
N ALA A 182 -12.25 -0.07 -0.33
CA ALA A 182 -11.86 -1.47 -0.54
C ALA A 182 -10.36 -1.71 -0.39
N HIS A 183 -9.50 -0.69 -0.54
CA HIS A 183 -8.07 -0.79 -0.20
C HIS A 183 -7.81 -1.16 1.28
N SER A 184 -8.82 -1.10 2.14
CA SER A 184 -8.72 -1.61 3.52
C SER A 184 -8.56 -3.12 3.59
N SER A 185 -8.89 -3.86 2.52
CA SER A 185 -9.06 -5.32 2.51
C SER A 185 -10.03 -5.81 3.57
N LEU A 186 -11.00 -4.98 3.94
CA LEU A 186 -12.08 -5.31 4.88
C LEU A 186 -13.41 -5.37 4.12
N PRO A 187 -14.37 -6.20 4.54
CA PRO A 187 -15.74 -6.04 4.12
C PRO A 187 -16.20 -4.60 4.34
N LEU A 188 -16.87 -4.00 3.35
CA LEU A 188 -17.27 -2.59 3.42
C LEU A 188 -18.28 -2.29 4.54
N GLU A 189 -18.88 -3.32 5.11
CA GLU A 189 -19.76 -3.32 6.30
C GLU A 189 -18.96 -3.33 7.61
N THR A 190 -17.66 -3.54 7.56
CA THR A 190 -16.81 -3.66 8.76
C THR A 190 -16.18 -2.32 9.12
N ARG A 191 -16.15 -2.01 10.42
CA ARG A 191 -15.39 -0.86 10.95
C ARG A 191 -13.90 -1.20 11.00
N PRO A 192 -13.01 -0.29 10.64
CA PRO A 192 -13.18 1.10 10.18
C PRO A 192 -12.91 1.23 8.66
N SER A 193 -13.55 0.46 7.79
CA SER A 193 -13.26 0.45 6.34
C SER A 193 -13.35 1.84 5.69
N ALA A 194 -14.20 2.76 6.21
CA ALA A 194 -14.29 4.12 5.71
C ALA A 194 -12.98 4.93 5.87
N ALA A 195 -12.14 4.61 6.87
CA ALA A 195 -10.89 5.32 7.11
C ALA A 195 -9.97 5.31 5.88
N PHE A 196 -9.88 4.17 5.20
CA PHE A 196 -9.05 4.02 4.00
C PHE A 196 -9.58 4.86 2.83
N GLY A 197 -10.89 4.85 2.61
CA GLY A 197 -11.54 5.70 1.60
C GLY A 197 -11.30 7.18 1.86
N LEU A 198 -11.39 7.62 3.12
CA LEU A 198 -11.13 9.02 3.51
C LEU A 198 -9.66 9.40 3.29
N VAL A 199 -8.72 8.56 3.71
CA VAL A 199 -7.28 8.84 3.55
C VAL A 199 -6.93 8.89 2.06
N LEU A 200 -7.28 7.86 1.29
CA LEU A 200 -6.91 7.76 -0.13
C LEU A 200 -7.60 8.84 -0.99
N GLY A 201 -8.87 9.15 -0.71
CA GLY A 201 -9.55 10.26 -1.37
C GLY A 201 -8.94 11.62 -1.03
N THR A 202 -8.55 11.84 0.23
CA THR A 202 -7.82 13.06 0.63
C THR A 202 -6.48 13.18 -0.07
N LEU A 203 -5.74 12.07 -0.17
CA LEU A 203 -4.46 12.03 -0.88
C LEU A 203 -4.62 12.33 -2.37
N ALA A 204 -5.70 11.85 -3.00
CA ALA A 204 -6.00 12.17 -4.39
C ALA A 204 -6.15 13.68 -4.61
N HIS A 205 -6.84 14.38 -3.70
CA HIS A 205 -7.06 15.83 -3.77
C HIS A 205 -5.88 16.68 -3.25
N THR A 206 -4.82 16.06 -2.75
CA THR A 206 -3.64 16.78 -2.24
C THR A 206 -2.40 16.46 -3.06
N VAL A 207 -1.74 15.34 -2.77
CA VAL A 207 -0.50 14.93 -3.46
C VAL A 207 -0.75 14.20 -4.78
N GLY A 208 -1.99 13.74 -5.03
CA GLY A 208 -2.32 12.88 -6.16
C GLY A 208 -1.89 11.43 -5.90
N TRP A 209 -1.96 10.61 -6.96
CA TRP A 209 -1.54 9.20 -6.93
C TRP A 209 -0.39 8.97 -7.93
N PRO A 210 0.84 9.39 -7.58
CA PRO A 210 1.99 9.26 -8.46
C PRO A 210 2.50 7.83 -8.56
N ILE A 211 3.19 7.56 -9.68
CA ILE A 211 4.04 6.38 -9.89
C ILE A 211 5.51 6.81 -9.88
N ALA A 212 6.41 5.90 -9.53
CA ALA A 212 7.85 6.16 -9.64
C ALA A 212 8.31 5.90 -11.08
N ARG A 213 9.02 6.86 -11.70
CA ARG A 213 9.63 6.69 -13.02
C ARG A 213 10.64 5.53 -13.01
N GLY A 214 10.49 4.60 -13.94
CA GLY A 214 11.38 3.44 -14.03
C GLY A 214 11.13 2.34 -13.01
N GLY A 215 9.98 2.33 -12.31
CA GLY A 215 9.59 1.27 -11.39
C GLY A 215 9.54 1.69 -9.93
N SER A 216 8.74 0.96 -9.16
CA SER A 216 8.64 1.17 -7.72
C SER A 216 9.98 0.93 -7.01
N GLU A 217 10.86 0.11 -7.57
CA GLU A 217 12.23 -0.13 -7.07
C GLU A 217 13.03 1.17 -6.92
N ARG A 218 12.76 2.21 -7.73
CA ARG A 218 13.44 3.50 -7.64
C ARG A 218 13.24 4.20 -6.29
N ILE A 219 12.17 3.86 -5.58
CA ILE A 219 11.97 4.34 -4.20
C ILE A 219 12.97 3.65 -3.27
N ALA A 220 13.15 2.34 -3.42
CA ALA A 220 14.10 1.59 -2.63
C ALA A 220 15.55 2.01 -2.94
N ASP A 221 15.89 2.18 -4.21
CA ASP A 221 17.20 2.66 -4.66
C ASP A 221 17.53 4.03 -4.07
N ALA A 222 16.58 4.97 -4.10
CA ALA A 222 16.78 6.30 -3.54
C ALA A 222 16.98 6.28 -2.02
N LEU A 223 16.21 5.46 -1.30
CA LEU A 223 16.37 5.27 0.14
C LEU A 223 17.73 4.63 0.45
N ALA A 224 18.14 3.61 -0.30
CA ALA A 224 19.42 2.94 -0.16
C ALA A 224 20.60 3.89 -0.49
N GLY A 225 20.46 4.69 -1.55
CA GLY A 225 21.45 5.70 -1.90
C GLY A 225 21.67 6.73 -0.80
N TYR A 226 20.58 7.21 -0.19
CA TYR A 226 20.65 8.13 0.94
C TYR A 226 21.25 7.46 2.19
N LEU A 227 20.88 6.21 2.49
CA LEU A 227 21.49 5.46 3.58
C LEU A 227 23.00 5.30 3.38
N GLY A 228 23.45 5.01 2.15
CA GLY A 228 24.86 4.93 1.79
C GLY A 228 25.61 6.27 1.97
N GLU A 229 25.00 7.41 1.61
CA GLU A 229 25.54 8.75 1.88
C GLU A 229 25.77 8.99 3.39
N LEU A 230 24.90 8.42 4.24
CA LEU A 230 25.03 8.48 5.70
C LEU A 230 26.03 7.44 6.28
N GLY A 231 26.67 6.63 5.44
CA GLY A 231 27.62 5.60 5.86
C GLY A 231 26.99 4.28 6.31
N GLY A 232 25.70 4.06 6.02
CA GLY A 232 25.04 2.79 6.27
C GLY A 232 25.36 1.74 5.19
N GLU A 233 25.35 0.47 5.57
CA GLU A 233 25.65 -0.68 4.71
C GLU A 233 24.39 -1.52 4.48
N ILE A 234 24.19 -2.01 3.24
CA ILE A 234 23.12 -2.97 2.93
C ILE A 234 23.75 -4.25 2.39
N ARG A 235 23.34 -5.39 2.95
CA ARG A 235 23.74 -6.75 2.56
C ARG A 235 22.54 -7.49 2.01
N ALA A 236 22.38 -7.49 0.71
CA ALA A 236 21.39 -8.31 0.01
C ALA A 236 21.86 -9.77 -0.09
N GLY A 237 20.90 -10.72 -0.24
CA GLY A 237 21.20 -12.15 -0.22
C GLY A 237 21.73 -12.63 1.13
N SER A 238 21.45 -11.92 2.22
CA SER A 238 22.00 -12.15 3.56
C SER A 238 20.88 -12.45 4.57
N PRO A 239 20.26 -13.63 4.52
CA PRO A 239 19.23 -14.02 5.46
C PRO A 239 19.77 -14.13 6.87
N VAL A 240 19.03 -13.58 7.84
CA VAL A 240 19.38 -13.66 9.27
C VAL A 240 18.67 -14.86 9.88
N ALA A 241 19.42 -15.80 10.46
CA ALA A 241 18.88 -17.02 11.06
C ALA A 241 18.52 -16.85 12.54
N GLU A 242 19.19 -15.91 13.24
CA GLU A 242 18.97 -15.61 14.67
C GLU A 242 19.16 -14.12 14.94
N LEU A 243 18.61 -13.63 16.05
CA LEU A 243 18.72 -12.22 16.42
C LEU A 243 20.18 -11.85 16.70
N PRO A 244 20.75 -10.85 15.98
CA PRO A 244 22.13 -10.42 16.18
C PRO A 244 22.40 -9.89 17.59
N ALA A 245 23.59 -10.16 18.11
CA ALA A 245 24.07 -9.61 19.36
C ALA A 245 24.60 -8.17 19.15
N THR A 246 23.71 -7.20 19.10
CA THR A 246 24.00 -5.77 18.89
C THR A 246 23.09 -4.92 19.77
N PRO A 247 23.49 -3.71 20.18
CA PRO A 247 22.67 -2.85 21.04
C PRO A 247 21.27 -2.55 20.49
N ILE A 248 21.14 -2.39 19.17
CA ILE A 248 19.84 -2.14 18.52
C ILE A 248 19.63 -3.11 17.36
N VAL A 249 18.49 -3.81 17.37
CA VAL A 249 18.00 -4.66 16.28
C VAL A 249 16.61 -4.17 15.87
N MET A 250 16.48 -3.68 14.63
CA MET A 250 15.21 -3.27 14.04
C MET A 250 14.70 -4.37 13.12
N CYS A 251 13.50 -4.88 13.38
CA CYS A 251 12.92 -6.02 12.67
C CYS A 251 11.81 -5.54 11.70
N ASP A 252 12.15 -5.34 10.41
CA ASP A 252 11.18 -5.10 9.34
C ASP A 252 10.65 -6.44 8.81
N ILE A 253 10.22 -7.29 9.74
CA ILE A 253 9.61 -8.59 9.49
C ILE A 253 8.32 -8.72 10.27
N GLY A 254 7.40 -9.57 9.77
CA GLY A 254 6.12 -9.82 10.44
C GLY A 254 6.27 -10.62 11.74
N PRO A 255 5.18 -10.70 12.54
CA PRO A 255 5.16 -11.43 13.82
C PRO A 255 5.64 -12.88 13.71
N ARG A 256 5.24 -13.59 12.64
CA ARG A 256 5.66 -14.97 12.40
C ARG A 256 7.18 -15.10 12.18
N GLY A 257 7.76 -14.18 11.41
CA GLY A 257 9.20 -14.13 11.17
C GLY A 257 9.98 -13.83 12.44
N LEU A 258 9.52 -12.87 13.25
CA LEU A 258 10.19 -12.54 14.51
C LEU A 258 10.09 -13.68 15.54
N LEU A 259 8.97 -14.39 15.61
CA LEU A 259 8.83 -15.59 16.44
C LEU A 259 9.86 -16.66 16.07
N ALA A 260 10.09 -16.87 14.77
CA ALA A 260 11.09 -17.82 14.28
C ALA A 260 12.50 -17.39 14.66
N LEU A 261 12.88 -16.10 14.46
CA LEU A 261 14.20 -15.58 14.80
C LEU A 261 14.51 -15.54 16.30
N ALA A 262 13.49 -15.22 17.11
CA ALA A 262 13.66 -15.12 18.57
C ALA A 262 13.74 -16.49 19.26
N GLY A 263 13.26 -17.56 18.59
CA GLY A 263 13.17 -18.89 19.18
C GLY A 263 12.38 -18.88 20.49
N GLY A 264 12.93 -19.51 21.54
CA GLY A 264 12.33 -19.57 22.87
C GLY A 264 12.53 -18.35 23.75
N ARG A 265 13.24 -17.29 23.28
CA ARG A 265 13.68 -16.14 24.11
C ARG A 265 12.52 -15.25 24.59
N PHE A 266 11.37 -15.23 23.90
CA PHE A 266 10.22 -14.44 24.35
C PHE A 266 9.47 -15.08 25.51
N PRO A 267 8.99 -14.29 26.49
CA PRO A 267 8.05 -14.76 27.51
C PRO A 267 6.78 -15.35 26.89
N LYS A 268 6.22 -16.39 27.53
CA LYS A 268 5.04 -17.11 27.05
C LYS A 268 3.87 -16.19 26.66
N GLY A 269 3.60 -15.15 27.46
CA GLY A 269 2.50 -14.21 27.20
C GLY A 269 2.71 -13.41 25.90
N PHE A 270 3.93 -12.96 25.62
CA PHE A 270 4.26 -12.22 24.41
C PHE A 270 4.22 -13.13 23.17
N ARG A 271 4.77 -14.35 23.27
CA ARG A 271 4.67 -15.36 22.21
C ARG A 271 3.23 -15.60 21.81
N ARG A 272 2.34 -15.89 22.80
CA ARG A 272 0.91 -16.09 22.55
C ARG A 272 0.23 -14.89 21.89
N ALA A 273 0.64 -13.67 22.22
CA ALA A 273 0.12 -12.46 21.57
C ALA A 273 0.49 -12.41 20.08
N LEU A 274 1.75 -12.74 19.74
CA LEU A 274 2.21 -12.79 18.34
C LEU A 274 1.59 -13.98 17.58
N GLU A 275 1.42 -15.15 18.21
CA GLU A 275 0.76 -16.32 17.63
C GLU A 275 -0.72 -16.09 17.31
N ARG A 276 -1.38 -15.19 18.06
CA ARG A 276 -2.77 -14.77 17.82
C ARG A 276 -2.92 -13.63 16.83
N TYR A 277 -1.83 -13.12 16.30
CA TYR A 277 -1.86 -12.04 15.31
C TYR A 277 -2.61 -12.52 14.07
N ARG A 278 -3.59 -11.71 13.62
CA ARG A 278 -4.45 -12.06 12.48
C ARG A 278 -3.94 -11.37 11.23
N TYR A 279 -3.77 -12.16 10.19
CA TYR A 279 -3.50 -11.66 8.85
C TYR A 279 -4.81 -11.35 8.13
N GLY A 280 -4.77 -10.39 7.22
CA GLY A 280 -5.89 -9.98 6.40
C GLY A 280 -6.12 -10.93 5.22
N PRO A 281 -7.09 -10.63 4.34
CA PRO A 281 -7.26 -11.32 3.08
C PRO A 281 -5.96 -11.34 2.27
N GLY A 282 -5.81 -12.37 1.43
CA GLY A 282 -4.74 -12.45 0.46
C GLY A 282 -5.05 -11.61 -0.78
N ALA A 283 -4.03 -11.35 -1.59
CA ALA A 283 -4.19 -10.81 -2.92
C ALA A 283 -3.94 -11.90 -3.97
N PHE A 284 -4.74 -11.91 -5.03
CA PHE A 284 -4.46 -12.62 -6.27
C PHE A 284 -4.07 -11.59 -7.32
N LYS A 285 -2.83 -11.64 -7.78
CA LYS A 285 -2.21 -10.62 -8.62
C LYS A 285 -1.90 -11.17 -10.01
N MET A 286 -2.09 -10.32 -11.01
CA MET A 286 -1.70 -10.60 -12.39
C MET A 286 -0.93 -9.45 -13.01
N ASP A 287 -0.01 -9.80 -13.91
CA ASP A 287 0.74 -8.88 -14.76
C ASP A 287 0.57 -9.29 -16.22
N TRP A 288 0.51 -8.33 -17.12
CA TRP A 288 0.41 -8.58 -18.56
C TRP A 288 1.40 -7.72 -19.34
N ALA A 289 2.08 -8.36 -20.30
CA ALA A 289 2.67 -7.69 -21.44
C ALA A 289 1.58 -7.54 -22.53
N LEU A 290 1.38 -6.32 -23.03
CA LEU A 290 0.29 -6.00 -23.95
C LEU A 290 0.83 -5.49 -25.29
N ALA A 291 0.15 -5.87 -26.39
CA ALA A 291 0.44 -5.42 -27.74
C ALA A 291 0.10 -3.93 -28.00
N GLY A 292 -0.70 -3.32 -27.11
CA GLY A 292 -1.15 -1.94 -27.21
C GLY A 292 -1.81 -1.48 -25.90
N PRO A 293 -2.30 -0.22 -25.84
CA PRO A 293 -2.98 0.30 -24.66
C PRO A 293 -4.33 -0.36 -24.47
N ILE A 294 -4.79 -0.44 -23.22
CA ILE A 294 -6.10 -1.04 -22.85
C ILE A 294 -7.22 -0.30 -23.59
N PRO A 295 -8.13 -1.03 -24.31
CA PRO A 295 -9.17 -0.46 -25.16
C PRO A 295 -10.45 -0.10 -24.36
N TRP A 296 -10.33 0.83 -23.42
CA TRP A 296 -11.45 1.23 -22.54
C TRP A 296 -12.69 1.69 -23.30
N LYS A 297 -13.87 1.19 -22.93
CA LYS A 297 -15.17 1.75 -23.36
C LYS A 297 -15.30 3.22 -22.93
N ALA A 298 -14.85 3.53 -21.71
CA ALA A 298 -14.80 4.89 -21.17
C ALA A 298 -13.44 5.52 -21.45
N PRO A 299 -13.29 6.44 -22.43
CA PRO A 299 -11.98 7.04 -22.76
C PRO A 299 -11.32 7.75 -21.59
N ALA A 300 -12.10 8.23 -20.62
CA ALA A 300 -11.61 8.89 -19.42
C ALA A 300 -10.68 8.00 -18.55
N CYS A 301 -10.79 6.66 -18.65
CA CYS A 301 -9.90 5.73 -17.96
C CYS A 301 -8.44 5.84 -18.41
N ARG A 302 -8.18 6.38 -19.62
CA ARG A 302 -6.81 6.61 -20.10
C ARG A 302 -6.08 7.75 -19.38
N ARG A 303 -6.80 8.57 -18.62
CA ARG A 303 -6.24 9.70 -17.87
C ARG A 303 -5.64 9.29 -16.52
N ALA A 304 -5.92 8.07 -16.06
CA ALA A 304 -5.50 7.59 -14.75
C ALA A 304 -4.56 6.38 -14.88
N ALA A 305 -3.51 6.32 -14.04
CA ALA A 305 -2.72 5.10 -13.92
C ALA A 305 -3.53 4.00 -13.22
N THR A 306 -4.37 4.36 -12.25
CA THR A 306 -5.21 3.41 -11.51
C THR A 306 -6.63 3.41 -12.04
N VAL A 307 -7.20 2.22 -12.25
CA VAL A 307 -8.61 2.02 -12.62
C VAL A 307 -9.25 1.00 -11.70
N HIS A 308 -10.37 1.36 -11.07
CA HIS A 308 -11.13 0.48 -10.19
C HIS A 308 -12.27 -0.19 -10.98
N LEU A 309 -12.20 -1.49 -11.20
CA LEU A 309 -13.16 -2.28 -11.97
C LEU A 309 -14.13 -3.00 -11.01
N GLY A 310 -15.09 -2.26 -10.47
CA GLY A 310 -16.03 -2.78 -9.49
C GLY A 310 -17.50 -2.61 -9.85
N GLY A 311 -17.81 -1.77 -10.84
CA GLY A 311 -19.21 -1.42 -11.15
C GLY A 311 -19.84 -0.61 -10.02
N THR A 312 -20.83 -1.17 -9.30
CA THR A 312 -21.57 -0.49 -8.23
C THR A 312 -20.97 -0.74 -6.83
N LEU A 313 -21.41 0.04 -5.84
CA LEU A 313 -21.06 -0.20 -4.44
C LEU A 313 -21.47 -1.62 -4.01
N GLU A 314 -22.62 -2.10 -4.45
CA GLU A 314 -23.15 -3.42 -4.10
C GLU A 314 -22.27 -4.55 -4.65
N GLU A 315 -21.79 -4.43 -5.88
CA GLU A 315 -20.86 -5.40 -6.48
C GLU A 315 -19.52 -5.43 -5.73
N ILE A 316 -18.96 -4.25 -5.41
CA ILE A 316 -17.72 -4.14 -4.64
C ILE A 316 -17.91 -4.75 -3.24
N ALA A 317 -18.99 -4.39 -2.55
CA ALA A 317 -19.27 -4.90 -1.22
C ALA A 317 -19.47 -6.42 -1.19
N ALA A 318 -20.18 -6.98 -2.17
CA ALA A 318 -20.36 -8.43 -2.28
C ALA A 318 -19.04 -9.17 -2.47
N TRP A 319 -18.12 -8.62 -3.27
CA TRP A 319 -16.79 -9.19 -3.44
C TRP A 319 -15.97 -9.10 -2.15
N GLU A 320 -15.85 -7.92 -1.55
CA GLU A 320 -15.03 -7.70 -0.36
C GLU A 320 -15.54 -8.44 0.89
N SER A 321 -16.83 -8.78 0.96
CA SER A 321 -17.39 -9.49 2.13
C SER A 321 -17.34 -11.02 1.99
N GLY A 322 -17.46 -11.56 0.80
CA GLY A 322 -17.59 -13.03 0.64
C GLY A 322 -17.02 -13.57 -0.66
N HIS A 323 -16.34 -12.76 -1.45
CA HIS A 323 -15.81 -13.12 -2.78
C HIS A 323 -16.88 -13.72 -3.71
N THR A 324 -18.11 -13.17 -3.60
CA THR A 324 -19.25 -13.61 -4.40
C THR A 324 -19.47 -12.68 -5.59
N GLY A 325 -19.87 -13.25 -6.73
CA GLY A 325 -20.10 -12.52 -7.95
C GLY A 325 -18.81 -12.25 -8.74
N ARG A 326 -18.72 -11.05 -9.31
CA ARG A 326 -17.55 -10.62 -10.11
C ARG A 326 -16.49 -9.98 -9.23
N PRO A 327 -15.19 -10.24 -9.47
CA PRO A 327 -14.13 -9.67 -8.65
C PRO A 327 -14.10 -8.14 -8.75
N PHE A 328 -13.90 -7.48 -7.62
CA PHE A 328 -13.44 -6.10 -7.61
C PHE A 328 -11.96 -6.09 -7.94
N VAL A 329 -11.60 -5.52 -9.09
CA VAL A 329 -10.23 -5.53 -9.60
C VAL A 329 -9.64 -4.13 -9.53
N LEU A 330 -8.50 -4.02 -8.85
CA LEU A 330 -7.67 -2.82 -8.84
C LEU A 330 -6.61 -2.98 -9.94
N LEU A 331 -6.72 -2.18 -10.99
CA LEU A 331 -5.85 -2.24 -12.16
C LEU A 331 -4.94 -1.02 -12.24
N VAL A 332 -3.68 -1.24 -12.64
CA VAL A 332 -2.71 -0.17 -12.92
C VAL A 332 -2.14 -0.34 -14.34
N GLN A 333 -2.07 0.77 -15.09
CA GLN A 333 -1.53 0.87 -16.45
C GLN A 333 -0.35 1.85 -16.49
N ALA A 334 0.70 1.54 -15.71
CA ALA A 334 1.84 2.44 -15.47
C ALA A 334 2.54 2.88 -16.76
N SER A 335 2.70 1.97 -17.74
CA SER A 335 3.38 2.24 -19.01
C SER A 335 2.69 3.29 -19.89
N LEU A 336 1.44 3.61 -19.62
CA LEU A 336 0.74 4.70 -20.32
C LEU A 336 1.34 6.08 -19.98
N PHE A 337 1.93 6.22 -18.81
CA PHE A 337 2.53 7.45 -18.28
C PHE A 337 4.07 7.36 -18.18
N ASP A 338 4.60 6.15 -18.11
CA ASP A 338 6.03 5.87 -18.05
C ASP A 338 6.45 4.93 -19.20
N PRO A 339 6.85 5.47 -20.34
CA PRO A 339 7.20 4.65 -21.50
C PRO A 339 8.46 3.78 -21.29
N SER A 340 9.21 3.99 -20.21
CA SER A 340 10.35 3.12 -19.87
C SER A 340 9.95 1.72 -19.39
N ARG A 341 8.62 1.48 -19.15
CA ARG A 341 8.10 0.22 -18.63
C ARG A 341 7.87 -0.87 -19.69
N ALA A 342 7.91 -0.52 -20.98
CA ALA A 342 7.68 -1.48 -22.07
C ALA A 342 8.40 -1.02 -23.34
N PRO A 343 8.65 -1.93 -24.30
CA PRO A 343 9.15 -1.56 -25.63
C PRO A 343 8.19 -0.59 -26.34
N ALA A 344 8.71 0.19 -27.29
CA ALA A 344 7.95 1.17 -28.04
C ALA A 344 6.66 0.58 -28.64
N GLY A 345 5.51 1.24 -28.42
CA GLY A 345 4.18 0.80 -28.86
C GLY A 345 3.62 -0.39 -28.10
N ARG A 346 4.30 -0.87 -27.06
CA ARG A 346 3.84 -1.92 -26.14
C ARG A 346 3.50 -1.33 -24.79
N HIS A 347 2.73 -2.11 -24.00
CA HIS A 347 2.26 -1.66 -22.69
C HIS A 347 2.35 -2.76 -21.63
N THR A 348 2.41 -2.36 -20.37
CA THR A 348 2.22 -3.23 -19.22
C THR A 348 0.87 -2.93 -18.56
N ALA A 349 0.23 -3.96 -18.04
CA ALA A 349 -0.84 -3.83 -17.06
C ALA A 349 -0.51 -4.69 -15.85
N TRP A 350 -0.99 -4.25 -14.70
CA TRP A 350 -0.87 -4.91 -13.42
C TRP A 350 -2.23 -4.84 -12.73
N ALA A 351 -2.70 -5.93 -12.15
CA ALA A 351 -3.95 -5.90 -11.41
C ALA A 351 -3.94 -6.91 -10.25
N TYR A 352 -4.79 -6.66 -9.26
CA TYR A 352 -5.09 -7.62 -8.23
C TYR A 352 -6.56 -7.50 -7.77
N CYS A 353 -7.02 -8.55 -7.11
CA CYS A 353 -8.23 -8.53 -6.30
C CYS A 353 -7.94 -9.19 -4.95
N HIS A 354 -8.78 -8.89 -3.95
CA HIS A 354 -8.71 -9.57 -2.67
C HIS A 354 -9.36 -10.95 -2.75
N ILE A 355 -8.80 -11.89 -1.96
CA ILE A 355 -9.29 -13.26 -1.82
C ILE A 355 -9.03 -13.71 -0.38
N SER A 356 -9.67 -14.78 0.06
CA SER A 356 -9.42 -15.34 1.40
C SER A 356 -7.94 -15.63 1.63
N ASN A 357 -7.43 -15.34 2.82
CA ASN A 357 -6.04 -15.60 3.19
C ASN A 357 -5.65 -17.06 2.92
N GLY A 358 -4.56 -17.27 2.19
CA GLY A 358 -4.07 -18.60 1.82
C GLY A 358 -4.93 -19.36 0.80
N SER A 359 -5.87 -18.68 0.12
CA SER A 359 -6.69 -19.29 -0.92
C SER A 359 -5.85 -19.87 -2.06
N THR A 360 -6.28 -21.00 -2.59
CA THR A 360 -5.70 -21.67 -3.77
C THR A 360 -6.56 -21.53 -5.03
N ALA A 361 -7.64 -20.71 -4.98
CA ALA A 361 -8.50 -20.49 -6.13
C ALA A 361 -7.77 -19.72 -7.22
N ASP A 362 -7.89 -20.16 -8.46
CA ASP A 362 -7.41 -19.45 -9.65
C ASP A 362 -8.44 -18.38 -10.06
N LEU A 363 -8.03 -17.13 -10.04
CA LEU A 363 -8.84 -15.98 -10.43
C LEU A 363 -8.38 -15.34 -11.75
N ALA A 364 -7.48 -15.99 -12.51
CA ALA A 364 -6.95 -15.40 -13.74
C ALA A 364 -8.06 -15.13 -14.76
N GLU A 365 -8.91 -16.13 -15.02
CA GLU A 365 -10.05 -15.95 -15.94
C GLU A 365 -11.08 -14.96 -15.42
N PRO A 366 -11.56 -15.01 -14.17
CA PRO A 366 -12.45 -14.02 -13.61
C PRO A 366 -11.94 -12.57 -13.67
N ILE A 367 -10.65 -12.33 -13.42
CA ILE A 367 -10.02 -11.00 -13.51
C ILE A 367 -10.00 -10.52 -14.96
N GLU A 368 -9.57 -11.35 -15.91
CA GLU A 368 -9.56 -10.99 -17.33
C GLU A 368 -10.98 -10.75 -17.87
N ALA A 369 -11.97 -11.53 -17.44
CA ALA A 369 -13.37 -11.29 -17.78
C ALA A 369 -13.89 -9.96 -17.23
N GLN A 370 -13.48 -9.60 -16.02
CA GLN A 370 -13.83 -8.31 -15.43
C GLN A 370 -13.19 -7.13 -16.20
N ILE A 371 -11.94 -7.27 -16.64
CA ILE A 371 -11.29 -6.24 -17.47
C ILE A 371 -12.00 -6.13 -18.82
N GLU A 372 -12.28 -7.27 -19.46
CA GLU A 372 -12.97 -7.34 -20.76
C GLU A 372 -14.37 -6.69 -20.75
N ARG A 373 -15.08 -6.75 -19.60
CA ARG A 373 -16.38 -6.09 -19.39
C ARG A 373 -16.32 -4.58 -19.64
N PHE A 374 -15.23 -3.93 -19.20
CA PHE A 374 -15.02 -2.48 -19.32
C PHE A 374 -14.09 -2.09 -20.47
N ALA A 375 -13.33 -3.05 -21.01
CA ALA A 375 -12.37 -2.85 -22.08
C ALA A 375 -12.42 -4.00 -23.10
N PRO A 376 -13.49 -4.11 -23.93
CA PRO A 376 -13.63 -5.17 -24.91
C PRO A 376 -12.43 -5.22 -25.87
N GLY A 377 -11.90 -6.43 -26.08
CA GLY A 377 -10.68 -6.65 -26.86
C GLY A 377 -9.39 -6.64 -26.04
N PHE A 378 -9.45 -6.48 -24.72
CA PHE A 378 -8.29 -6.55 -23.86
C PHE A 378 -7.54 -7.90 -24.01
N ARG A 379 -8.28 -9.01 -24.02
CA ARG A 379 -7.68 -10.36 -24.15
C ARG A 379 -6.88 -10.54 -25.44
N ALA A 380 -7.33 -9.90 -26.52
CA ALA A 380 -6.63 -9.96 -27.81
C ALA A 380 -5.28 -9.21 -27.81
N LEU A 381 -5.06 -8.33 -26.84
CA LEU A 381 -3.81 -7.59 -26.69
C LEU A 381 -2.78 -8.35 -25.83
N ILE A 382 -3.13 -9.43 -25.16
CA ILE A 382 -2.25 -10.12 -24.23
C ILE A 382 -1.16 -10.86 -25.02
N LEU A 383 0.10 -10.47 -24.80
CA LEU A 383 1.29 -11.15 -25.34
C LEU A 383 1.79 -12.21 -24.37
N ALA A 384 1.79 -11.91 -23.09
CA ALA A 384 2.14 -12.82 -22.00
C ALA A 384 1.51 -12.37 -20.70
N ARG A 385 1.37 -13.29 -19.75
CA ARG A 385 0.86 -13.03 -18.40
C ARG A 385 1.74 -13.70 -17.35
N HIS A 386 1.73 -13.10 -16.17
CA HIS A 386 2.35 -13.68 -14.97
C HIS A 386 1.32 -13.62 -13.83
N VAL A 387 1.29 -14.63 -12.98
CA VAL A 387 0.33 -14.76 -11.88
C VAL A 387 1.08 -14.96 -10.56
N LEU A 388 0.68 -14.22 -9.54
CA LEU A 388 1.05 -14.45 -8.15
C LEU A 388 -0.23 -14.68 -7.34
N ASP A 389 -0.49 -15.94 -7.04
CA ASP A 389 -1.50 -16.34 -6.06
C ASP A 389 -1.03 -16.02 -4.63
N PRO A 390 -1.86 -16.19 -3.60
CA PRO A 390 -1.46 -15.95 -2.21
C PRO A 390 -0.20 -16.70 -1.79
N ALA A 391 -0.03 -17.96 -2.22
CA ALA A 391 1.15 -18.76 -1.94
C ALA A 391 2.39 -18.25 -2.68
N GLY A 392 2.23 -17.78 -3.93
CA GLY A 392 3.28 -17.15 -4.72
C GLY A 392 3.78 -15.86 -4.08
N LEU A 393 2.86 -15.02 -3.59
CA LEU A 393 3.19 -13.80 -2.86
C LEU A 393 3.96 -14.10 -1.57
N GLU A 394 3.55 -15.10 -0.80
CA GLU A 394 4.24 -15.50 0.43
C GLU A 394 5.63 -16.09 0.13
N ARG A 395 5.79 -16.89 -0.94
CA ARG A 395 7.11 -17.37 -1.38
C ARG A 395 8.02 -16.22 -1.82
N TYR A 396 7.47 -15.23 -2.51
CA TYR A 396 8.19 -14.05 -2.95
C TYR A 396 8.65 -13.17 -1.75
N ASN A 397 7.79 -13.01 -0.76
CA ASN A 397 8.11 -12.26 0.47
C ASN A 397 7.41 -12.93 1.67
N PRO A 398 8.15 -13.60 2.56
CA PRO A 398 7.59 -14.32 3.72
C PRO A 398 6.78 -13.46 4.70
N ASN A 399 6.84 -12.14 4.58
CA ASN A 399 6.01 -11.22 5.35
C ASN A 399 4.56 -11.14 4.82
N LEU A 400 4.32 -11.55 3.56
CA LEU A 400 3.00 -11.57 2.93
C LEU A 400 2.26 -12.89 3.24
N VAL A 401 2.02 -13.14 4.51
CA VAL A 401 1.48 -14.42 5.01
C VAL A 401 0.09 -14.69 4.43
N GLY A 402 -0.03 -15.81 3.70
CA GLY A 402 -1.26 -16.16 3.00
C GLY A 402 -1.67 -15.13 1.94
N GLY A 403 -0.72 -14.34 1.43
CA GLY A 403 -0.94 -13.29 0.44
C GLY A 403 -1.38 -11.94 1.01
N ASP A 404 -1.42 -11.76 2.34
CA ASP A 404 -1.77 -10.49 2.97
C ASP A 404 -0.72 -9.41 2.65
N ILE A 405 -1.11 -8.41 1.86
CA ILE A 405 -0.24 -7.29 1.44
C ILE A 405 -0.24 -6.10 2.41
N ASN A 406 -1.10 -6.11 3.45
CA ASN A 406 -1.26 -5.03 4.42
C ASN A 406 -0.51 -5.26 5.74
N GLY A 407 0.12 -6.44 5.89
CA GLY A 407 0.89 -6.80 7.09
C GLY A 407 0.02 -7.02 8.32
N GLY A 408 -1.23 -7.45 8.13
CA GLY A 408 -2.19 -7.82 9.15
C GLY A 408 -3.58 -7.19 8.96
N ALA A 409 -4.60 -7.84 9.51
CA ALA A 409 -5.99 -7.36 9.47
C ALA A 409 -6.11 -5.97 10.08
N ALA A 410 -6.81 -5.08 9.39
CA ALA A 410 -6.94 -3.67 9.74
C ALA A 410 -8.26 -3.33 10.47
N ASP A 411 -8.92 -4.32 11.09
CA ASP A 411 -10.12 -4.10 11.89
C ASP A 411 -9.82 -3.41 13.24
N LEU A 412 -10.85 -2.90 13.90
CA LEU A 412 -10.70 -2.19 15.19
C LEU A 412 -10.02 -3.00 16.28
N GLY A 413 -10.13 -4.33 16.24
CA GLY A 413 -9.53 -5.23 17.23
C GLY A 413 -8.00 -5.28 17.15
N GLN A 414 -7.41 -4.85 16.02
CA GLN A 414 -5.98 -4.96 15.78
C GLN A 414 -5.32 -3.67 15.28
N LEU A 415 -6.05 -2.79 14.59
CA LEU A 415 -5.48 -1.64 13.89
C LEU A 415 -4.58 -0.74 14.75
N PHE A 416 -5.00 -0.44 15.98
CA PHE A 416 -4.33 0.52 16.85
C PHE A 416 -3.26 -0.09 17.76
N LEU A 417 -3.42 -1.36 18.16
CA LEU A 417 -2.54 -2.02 19.13
C LEU A 417 -1.85 -3.25 18.52
N ARG A 418 -1.21 -3.06 17.37
CA ARG A 418 -0.55 -4.11 16.60
C ARG A 418 0.98 -4.01 16.67
N PRO A 419 1.72 -5.13 16.61
CA PRO A 419 1.24 -6.50 16.68
C PRO A 419 0.82 -6.91 18.10
N THR A 420 1.18 -6.09 19.09
CA THR A 420 0.82 -6.20 20.51
C THR A 420 0.59 -4.80 21.10
N ARG A 421 0.09 -4.71 22.34
CA ARG A 421 -0.05 -3.44 23.07
C ARG A 421 1.27 -2.70 23.30
N HIS A 422 2.42 -3.35 23.09
CA HIS A 422 3.75 -2.74 23.23
C HIS A 422 4.20 -2.06 21.92
N LEU A 423 3.38 -2.14 20.87
CA LEU A 423 3.62 -1.55 19.55
C LEU A 423 4.98 -1.99 18.97
N TYR A 424 5.96 -1.10 18.94
CA TYR A 424 7.29 -1.36 18.42
C TYR A 424 8.22 -2.12 19.36
N ARG A 425 7.95 -2.10 20.69
CA ARG A 425 8.84 -2.72 21.69
C ARG A 425 8.60 -4.23 21.77
N THR A 426 9.70 -4.96 22.01
CA THR A 426 9.66 -6.36 22.41
C THR A 426 10.13 -6.51 23.87
N PRO A 427 9.91 -7.65 24.51
CA PRO A 427 10.48 -7.94 25.82
C PRO A 427 12.00 -8.16 25.84
N LEU A 428 12.63 -8.29 24.66
CA LEU A 428 14.09 -8.38 24.55
C LEU A 428 14.67 -6.98 24.43
N GLU A 429 15.59 -6.65 25.31
CA GLU A 429 16.25 -5.36 25.31
C GLU A 429 16.95 -5.12 23.95
N GLY A 430 16.84 -3.91 23.43
CA GLY A 430 17.42 -3.52 22.15
C GLY A 430 16.73 -4.09 20.90
N VAL A 431 15.68 -4.90 21.03
CA VAL A 431 14.99 -5.51 19.88
C VAL A 431 13.63 -4.86 19.66
N TYR A 432 13.41 -4.33 18.45
CA TYR A 432 12.21 -3.58 18.09
C TYR A 432 11.56 -4.11 16.82
N PHE A 433 10.22 -4.09 16.77
CA PHE A 433 9.47 -4.20 15.52
C PHE A 433 9.49 -2.89 14.76
N CYS A 434 9.61 -2.95 13.43
CA CYS A 434 9.46 -1.77 12.57
C CYS A 434 8.71 -2.04 11.26
N SER A 435 8.09 -3.22 11.13
CA SER A 435 7.40 -3.63 9.90
C SER A 435 5.98 -3.06 9.78
N ALA A 436 5.34 -3.32 8.62
CA ALA A 436 3.93 -3.01 8.38
C ALA A 436 2.95 -3.63 9.40
N SER A 437 3.41 -4.59 10.22
CA SER A 437 2.64 -5.14 11.34
C SER A 437 2.61 -4.23 12.57
N THR A 438 3.24 -3.06 12.53
CA THR A 438 3.17 -2.01 13.56
C THR A 438 2.39 -0.79 13.07
N PRO A 439 1.94 0.12 13.95
CA PRO A 439 1.32 1.36 13.49
C PRO A 439 2.29 2.22 12.62
N PRO A 440 1.76 2.97 11.66
CA PRO A 440 0.36 3.11 11.28
C PRO A 440 -0.16 1.97 10.42
N GLY A 441 0.65 1.01 10.01
CA GLY A 441 0.21 -0.16 9.26
C GLY A 441 0.83 -0.30 7.88
N GLY A 442 0.12 -0.99 6.98
CA GLY A 442 0.57 -1.25 5.62
C GLY A 442 0.63 -0.01 4.74
N GLY A 443 1.45 -0.09 3.71
CA GLY A 443 1.69 0.95 2.71
C GLY A 443 3.16 1.33 2.56
N VAL A 444 3.50 1.90 1.42
CA VAL A 444 4.85 2.44 1.17
C VAL A 444 4.90 3.85 1.74
N HIS A 445 5.33 4.01 2.98
CA HIS A 445 5.44 5.31 3.66
C HIS A 445 6.61 5.40 4.65
N GLY A 446 7.25 4.28 5.04
CA GLY A 446 8.39 4.25 5.97
C GLY A 446 8.08 4.62 7.43
N MET A 447 6.83 4.99 7.75
CA MET A 447 6.50 5.55 9.07
C MET A 447 6.60 4.54 10.22
N CYS A 448 6.36 3.25 9.97
CA CYS A 448 6.56 2.23 11.01
C CYS A 448 8.04 2.21 11.46
N GLY A 449 8.95 2.20 10.47
CA GLY A 449 10.39 2.26 10.72
C GLY A 449 10.83 3.56 11.36
N TYR A 450 10.33 4.69 10.86
CA TYR A 450 10.60 6.03 11.40
C TYR A 450 10.27 6.13 12.90
N HIS A 451 9.06 5.71 13.28
CA HIS A 451 8.62 5.78 14.68
C HIS A 451 9.38 4.79 15.57
N ALA A 452 9.62 3.57 15.08
CA ALA A 452 10.36 2.56 15.82
C ALA A 452 11.81 2.98 16.08
N ALA A 453 12.49 3.54 15.08
CA ALA A 453 13.87 4.01 15.22
C ALA A 453 13.99 5.18 16.20
N ARG A 454 13.04 6.11 16.18
CA ARG A 454 13.00 7.22 17.15
C ARG A 454 12.79 6.72 18.57
N LEU A 455 11.90 5.74 18.76
CA LEU A 455 11.69 5.10 20.06
C LEU A 455 12.93 4.34 20.57
N ALA A 456 13.76 3.81 19.68
CA ALA A 456 14.96 3.07 20.03
C ALA A 456 16.14 3.98 20.40
N ARG A 457 16.11 5.26 20.00
CA ARG A 457 17.11 6.28 20.30
C ARG A 457 16.89 6.96 21.65
N ASP A 458 15.61 7.04 22.08
CA ASP A 458 15.18 7.65 23.36
C ASP A 458 15.30 6.62 24.51
#